data_abe2459c047516b0ce4cb4a6b8f0a089
#
_entry.id   abe2459c047516b0ce4cb4a6b8f0a089
#
_cell.length_a   1.000
_cell.length_b   1.000
_cell.length_c   1.000
_cell.angle_alpha   90.00
_cell.angle_beta   90.00
_cell.angle_gamma   90.00
#
_symmetry.space_group_name_H-M   'P 1'
#
loop_
_entity.id
_entity.type
_entity.pdbx_description
1 polymer ?
#
loop_
_entity_poly.entity_id
_entity_poly.type
_entity_poly.pdbx_seq_one_letter_code
_entity_poly.pdbx_strand_id
1 'polypeptide(L)'
;MNKLEALADYLRQLHCQVRLKHVAYETLEGWSGGIGLPVRGYIELIGPWPFRQIEWLEINPAVTEHIGMLVKPKQHNYLEEISAFLQSKNVAYSINEGIIRIPFSEFIGQYS
;
A
#
# COMPACT_ATOMS: atom_id res chain seq x y z
N MET A 1 -4.69 7.94 -15.23
CA MET A 1 -4.03 7.18 -14.14
C MET A 1 -5.06 6.29 -13.47
N ASN A 2 -4.78 5.00 -13.36
CA ASN A 2 -5.70 4.07 -12.71
C ASN A 2 -5.60 4.17 -11.18
N LYS A 3 -6.50 3.47 -10.48
CA LYS A 3 -6.58 3.55 -9.01
C LYS A 3 -5.30 3.09 -8.33
N LEU A 4 -4.67 2.01 -8.81
CA LEU A 4 -3.44 1.49 -8.21
C LEU A 4 -2.26 2.46 -8.42
N GLU A 5 -2.12 3.02 -9.60
CA GLU A 5 -1.08 4.02 -9.87
C GLU A 5 -1.27 5.26 -9.01
N ALA A 6 -2.50 5.74 -8.88
CA ALA A 6 -2.82 6.90 -8.04
C ALA A 6 -2.50 6.61 -6.58
N LEU A 7 -2.84 5.41 -6.09
CA LEU A 7 -2.53 4.99 -4.73
C LEU A 7 -1.02 4.89 -4.51
N ALA A 8 -0.29 4.28 -5.46
CA ALA A 8 1.16 4.14 -5.35
C ALA A 8 1.84 5.50 -5.22
N ASP A 9 1.43 6.47 -6.03
CA ASP A 9 1.97 7.83 -5.98
C ASP A 9 1.65 8.53 -4.66
N TYR A 10 0.41 8.38 -4.18
CA TYR A 10 -0.02 8.99 -2.93
C TYR A 10 0.75 8.44 -1.74
N LEU A 11 0.90 7.12 -1.65
CA LEU A 11 1.64 6.49 -0.57
C LEU A 11 3.13 6.84 -0.59
N ARG A 12 3.69 7.01 -1.78
CA ARG A 12 5.09 7.45 -1.92
C ARG A 12 5.26 8.86 -1.36
N GLN A 13 4.31 9.76 -1.61
CA GLN A 13 4.34 11.12 -1.06
C GLN A 13 4.27 11.12 0.47
N LEU A 14 3.51 10.19 1.05
CA LEU A 14 3.36 10.07 2.51
C LEU A 14 4.48 9.26 3.16
N HIS A 15 5.32 8.58 2.37
CA HIS A 15 6.37 7.67 2.83
C HIS A 15 5.82 6.49 3.65
N CYS A 16 4.60 6.07 3.36
CA CYS A 16 3.99 4.92 4.02
C CYS A 16 4.57 3.62 3.50
N GLN A 17 4.76 2.66 4.40
CA GLN A 17 5.18 1.32 4.05
C GLN A 17 3.99 0.45 3.66
N VAL A 18 4.25 -0.51 2.80
CA VAL A 18 3.25 -1.44 2.30
C VAL A 18 3.79 -2.86 2.33
N ARG A 19 2.89 -3.85 2.31
CA ARG A 19 3.26 -5.25 2.16
C ARG A 19 2.14 -5.98 1.43
N LEU A 20 2.50 -7.13 0.84
CA LEU A 20 1.56 -7.95 0.06
C LEU A 20 1.30 -9.27 0.78
N LYS A 21 0.07 -9.78 0.64
CA LYS A 21 -0.29 -11.16 0.98
C LYS A 21 -0.45 -11.91 -0.33
N HIS A 22 0.36 -12.94 -0.52
CA HIS A 22 0.28 -13.79 -1.70
C HIS A 22 -0.76 -14.88 -1.51
N VAL A 23 -1.45 -15.25 -2.57
CA VAL A 23 -2.45 -16.32 -2.53
C VAL A 23 -1.82 -17.65 -2.07
N ALA A 24 -0.60 -17.92 -2.52
CA ALA A 24 0.08 -19.19 -2.24
C ALA A 24 0.68 -19.31 -0.84
N TYR A 25 0.80 -18.21 -0.09
CA TYR A 25 1.48 -18.22 1.20
C TYR A 25 0.56 -17.72 2.30
N GLU A 26 0.64 -18.35 3.46
CA GLU A 26 -0.14 -17.93 4.64
C GLU A 26 0.46 -16.71 5.33
N THR A 27 1.78 -16.53 5.21
CA THR A 27 2.48 -15.43 5.87
C THR A 27 2.55 -14.21 4.97
N LEU A 28 2.50 -13.03 5.60
CA LEU A 28 2.68 -11.75 4.91
C LEU A 28 4.16 -11.48 4.63
N GLU A 29 4.44 -10.72 3.59
CA GLU A 29 5.78 -10.20 3.34
C GLU A 29 6.17 -9.17 4.40
N GLY A 30 7.46 -8.84 4.47
CA GLY A 30 7.92 -7.72 5.29
C GLY A 30 7.47 -6.38 4.73
N TRP A 31 7.46 -5.35 5.58
CA TRP A 31 7.12 -4.01 5.16
C TRP A 31 8.17 -3.44 4.20
N SER A 32 7.71 -2.82 3.12
CA SER A 32 8.56 -2.22 2.10
C SER A 32 8.12 -0.79 1.82
N GLY A 33 9.06 0.04 1.41
CA GLY A 33 8.77 1.42 1.01
C GLY A 33 8.41 1.51 -0.46
N GLY A 34 7.18 1.89 -0.75
CA GLY A 34 6.75 2.18 -2.11
C GLY A 34 6.30 0.97 -2.91
N ILE A 35 5.49 1.25 -3.91
CA ILE A 35 4.96 0.26 -4.85
C ILE A 35 5.54 0.54 -6.22
N GLY A 36 6.16 -0.45 -6.85
CA GLY A 36 6.58 -0.36 -8.23
C GLY A 36 5.55 -1.00 -9.17
N LEU A 37 5.38 -0.42 -10.35
CA LEU A 37 4.50 -0.97 -11.38
C LEU A 37 5.32 -1.12 -12.67
N PRO A 38 6.18 -2.17 -12.74
CA PRO A 38 7.17 -2.29 -13.81
C PRO A 38 6.54 -2.52 -15.19
N VAL A 39 5.50 -3.35 -15.25
CA VAL A 39 4.75 -3.60 -16.49
C VAL A 39 3.29 -3.85 -16.13
N ARG A 40 2.44 -3.75 -17.13
CA ARG A 40 0.99 -3.95 -16.95
C ARG A 40 0.71 -5.34 -16.36
N GLY A 41 -0.09 -5.37 -15.31
CA GLY A 41 -0.48 -6.63 -14.66
C GLY A 41 0.51 -7.16 -13.65
N TYR A 42 1.57 -6.42 -13.34
CA TYR A 42 2.58 -6.79 -12.34
C TYR A 42 2.74 -5.69 -11.31
N ILE A 43 3.02 -6.10 -10.09
CA ILE A 43 3.36 -5.20 -8.99
C ILE A 43 4.74 -5.58 -8.46
N GLU A 44 5.56 -4.59 -8.12
CA GLU A 44 6.89 -4.84 -7.56
C GLU A 44 6.99 -4.27 -6.16
N LEU A 45 7.24 -5.19 -5.20
CA LEU A 45 7.62 -4.89 -3.82
C LEU A 45 8.75 -5.82 -3.50
N ILE A 46 9.54 -6.28 -3.42
CA ILE A 46 10.55 -7.33 -3.21
C ILE A 46 10.40 -8.34 -4.36
N GLY A 47 10.60 -7.82 -5.57
CA GLY A 47 10.48 -8.59 -6.79
C GLY A 47 9.15 -8.33 -7.53
N PRO A 48 9.10 -8.64 -8.83
CA PRO A 48 7.89 -8.46 -9.62
C PRO A 48 6.95 -9.64 -9.46
N TRP A 49 5.66 -9.35 -9.21
CA TRP A 49 4.63 -10.37 -8.99
C TRP A 49 3.45 -10.12 -9.91
N PRO A 50 2.93 -11.17 -10.60
CA PRO A 50 1.67 -11.03 -11.33
C PRO A 50 0.53 -10.71 -10.38
N PHE A 51 -0.39 -9.84 -10.80
CA PHE A 51 -1.53 -9.44 -9.96
C PHE A 51 -2.35 -10.64 -9.45
N ARG A 52 -2.51 -11.68 -10.26
CA ARG A 52 -3.29 -12.86 -9.90
C ARG A 52 -2.73 -13.65 -8.70
N GLN A 53 -1.47 -13.41 -8.34
CA GLN A 53 -0.82 -14.08 -7.22
C GLN A 53 -0.98 -13.31 -5.92
N ILE A 54 -1.57 -12.12 -5.96
CA ILE A 54 -1.73 -11.26 -4.80
C ILE A 54 -3.17 -11.33 -4.30
N GLU A 55 -3.33 -11.63 -3.00
CA GLU A 55 -4.63 -11.70 -2.36
C GLU A 55 -5.07 -10.33 -1.85
N TRP A 56 -4.18 -9.61 -1.13
CA TRP A 56 -4.46 -8.26 -0.67
C TRP A 56 -3.17 -7.45 -0.50
N LEU A 57 -3.35 -6.15 -0.41
CA LEU A 57 -2.30 -5.18 -0.11
C LEU A 57 -2.57 -4.62 1.28
N GLU A 58 -1.53 -4.48 2.11
CA GLU A 58 -1.64 -3.82 3.41
C GLU A 58 -0.79 -2.56 3.43
N ILE A 59 -1.33 -1.53 4.09
CA ILE A 59 -0.68 -0.23 4.23
C ILE A 59 -0.53 0.07 5.71
N ASN A 60 0.69 0.43 6.12
CA ASN A 60 0.94 0.94 7.47
C ASN A 60 0.82 2.47 7.42
N PRO A 61 -0.23 3.06 8.01
CA PRO A 61 -0.42 4.51 7.96
C PRO A 61 0.49 5.26 8.95
N ALA A 62 1.13 4.56 9.87
CA ALA A 62 2.03 5.16 10.86
C ALA A 62 3.40 5.38 10.24
N VAL A 63 3.88 6.63 10.28
CA VAL A 63 5.17 7.02 9.70
C VAL A 63 5.97 7.78 10.75
N THR A 64 7.25 7.43 10.90
CA THR A 64 8.17 8.14 11.76
C THR A 64 9.10 9.00 10.91
N GLU A 65 9.09 10.30 11.15
CA GLU A 65 9.95 11.25 10.44
C GLU A 65 11.12 11.66 11.34
N HIS A 66 12.33 11.40 10.88
CA HIS A 66 13.56 11.78 11.58
C HIS A 66 14.05 13.13 11.04
N ILE A 67 13.99 14.16 11.91
CA ILE A 67 14.29 15.55 11.51
C ILE A 67 15.75 15.92 11.79
N GLY A 68 16.39 15.24 12.74
CA GLY A 68 17.79 15.52 13.09
C GLY A 68 18.23 14.68 14.28
N MET A 69 19.54 14.66 14.53
CA MET A 69 20.13 13.78 15.56
C MET A 69 19.74 14.13 16.99
N LEU A 70 19.49 15.42 17.25
CA LEU A 70 19.18 15.92 18.58
C LEU A 70 17.70 16.29 18.76
N VAL A 71 16.89 16.03 17.75
CA VAL A 71 15.45 16.34 17.76
C VAL A 71 14.67 15.04 17.85
N LYS A 72 13.69 15.00 18.75
CA LYS A 72 12.81 13.84 18.88
C LYS A 72 12.07 13.59 17.55
N PRO A 73 12.05 12.34 17.04
CA PRO A 73 11.34 12.05 15.79
C PRO A 73 9.87 12.40 15.88
N LYS A 74 9.32 12.91 14.77
CA LYS A 74 7.89 13.18 14.66
C LYS A 74 7.15 11.91 14.24
N GLN A 75 6.00 11.68 14.87
CA GLN A 75 5.11 10.59 14.52
C GLN A 75 3.93 11.13 13.73
N HIS A 76 3.64 10.50 12.61
CA HIS A 76 2.46 10.83 11.79
C HIS A 76 1.61 9.58 11.66
N ASN A 77 0.29 9.76 11.66
CA ASN A 77 -0.63 8.67 11.35
C ASN A 77 -1.60 9.16 10.28
N TYR A 78 -1.49 8.59 9.09
CA TYR A 78 -2.26 9.00 7.92
C TYR A 78 -3.50 8.13 7.69
N LEU A 79 -3.98 7.44 8.74
CA LEU A 79 -5.13 6.55 8.60
C LEU A 79 -6.35 7.25 8.01
N GLU A 80 -6.68 8.42 8.52
CA GLU A 80 -7.86 9.18 8.05
C GLU A 80 -7.65 9.69 6.62
N GLU A 81 -6.47 10.21 6.31
CA GLU A 81 -6.16 10.75 5.00
C GLU A 81 -6.19 9.66 3.93
N ILE A 82 -5.59 8.50 4.22
CA ILE A 82 -5.57 7.37 3.29
C ILE A 82 -6.99 6.81 3.11
N SER A 83 -7.75 6.70 4.21
CA SER A 83 -9.14 6.24 4.13
C SER A 83 -9.98 7.16 3.26
N ALA A 84 -9.84 8.48 3.42
CA ALA A 84 -10.55 9.45 2.58
C ALA A 84 -10.14 9.33 1.10
N PHE A 85 -8.85 9.12 0.84
CA PHE A 85 -8.35 8.91 -0.52
C PHE A 85 -9.01 7.67 -1.16
N LEU A 86 -9.02 6.55 -0.43
CA LEU A 86 -9.60 5.30 -0.93
C LEU A 86 -11.10 5.46 -1.19
N GLN A 87 -11.81 6.13 -0.31
CA GLN A 87 -13.24 6.43 -0.49
C GLN A 87 -13.46 7.27 -1.73
N SER A 88 -12.62 8.28 -1.96
CA SER A 88 -12.74 9.14 -3.14
C SER A 88 -12.51 8.40 -4.45
N LYS A 89 -11.78 7.29 -4.41
CA LYS A 89 -11.49 6.45 -5.58
C LYS A 89 -12.41 5.24 -5.68
N ASN A 90 -13.37 5.11 -4.78
CA ASN A 90 -14.29 3.96 -4.72
C ASN A 90 -13.55 2.63 -4.58
N VAL A 91 -12.52 2.61 -3.75
CA VAL A 91 -11.74 1.40 -3.44
C VAL A 91 -12.22 0.86 -2.09
N ALA A 92 -12.67 -0.37 -2.05
CA ALA A 92 -13.06 -1.02 -0.80
C ALA A 92 -11.82 -1.38 0.02
N TYR A 93 -11.92 -1.21 1.33
CA TYR A 93 -10.83 -1.52 2.24
C TYR A 93 -11.39 -1.88 3.61
N SER A 94 -10.53 -2.46 4.45
CA SER A 94 -10.85 -2.70 5.86
C SER A 94 -9.69 -2.23 6.73
N ILE A 95 -9.97 -1.98 8.00
CA ILE A 95 -8.95 -1.56 8.98
C ILE A 95 -8.88 -2.64 10.04
N ASN A 96 -7.68 -3.14 10.29
CA ASN A 96 -7.45 -4.20 11.27
C ASN A 96 -6.22 -3.84 12.10
N GLU A 97 -6.42 -3.55 13.38
CA GLU A 97 -5.36 -3.12 14.29
C GLU A 97 -4.55 -1.93 13.77
N GLY A 98 -5.25 -0.96 13.17
CA GLY A 98 -4.62 0.24 12.62
C GLY A 98 -3.98 0.07 11.26
N ILE A 99 -4.01 -1.11 10.67
CA ILE A 99 -3.46 -1.41 9.35
C ILE A 99 -4.59 -1.44 8.33
N ILE A 100 -4.39 -0.79 7.18
CA ILE A 100 -5.36 -0.76 6.09
C ILE A 100 -5.12 -1.95 5.19
N ARG A 101 -6.18 -2.72 4.92
CA ARG A 101 -6.12 -3.87 4.03
C ARG A 101 -7.04 -3.64 2.84
N ILE A 102 -6.51 -3.81 1.63
CA ILE A 102 -7.25 -3.64 0.38
C ILE A 102 -7.23 -4.97 -0.38
N PRO A 103 -8.41 -5.60 -0.63
CA PRO A 103 -8.45 -6.79 -1.47
C PRO A 103 -7.89 -6.46 -2.85
N PHE A 104 -6.98 -7.28 -3.36
CA PHE A 104 -6.32 -6.95 -4.63
C PHE A 104 -7.26 -7.00 -5.82
N SER A 105 -8.41 -7.68 -5.68
CA SER A 105 -9.48 -7.67 -6.68
C SER A 105 -9.96 -6.26 -7.03
N GLU A 106 -9.77 -5.28 -6.13
CA GLU A 106 -10.12 -3.87 -6.40
C GLU A 106 -9.32 -3.28 -7.55
N PHE A 107 -8.17 -3.87 -7.88
CA PHE A 107 -7.27 -3.33 -8.90
C PHE A 107 -7.21 -4.17 -10.17
N ILE A 108 -7.52 -5.47 -10.10
CA ILE A 108 -7.31 -6.40 -11.22
C ILE A 108 -8.10 -6.00 -12.45
N GLY A 109 -9.35 -5.60 -12.29
CA GLY A 109 -10.23 -5.24 -13.40
C GLY A 109 -9.73 -4.05 -14.24
N GLN A 110 -8.83 -3.24 -13.70
CA GLN A 110 -8.30 -2.06 -14.38
C GLN A 110 -7.20 -2.39 -15.39
N TYR A 111 -6.70 -3.62 -15.35
CA TYR A 111 -5.58 -4.08 -16.18
C TYR A 111 -5.98 -5.23 -17.11
N SER A 112 -7.23 -5.58 -17.10
CA SER A 112 -7.77 -6.66 -17.97
C SER A 112 -8.14 -6.17 -19.34
#